data_fd9b541158e9b87c17fca8669bb3ae50
#
_entry.id   fd9b541158e9b87c17fca8669bb3ae50
#
_cell.length_a   1.000
_cell.length_b   1.000
_cell.length_c   1.000
_cell.angle_alpha   90.00
_cell.angle_beta   90.00
_cell.angle_gamma   90.00
#
_symmetry.space_group_name_H-M   'P 1'
#
loop_
_entity.id
_entity.type
_entity.pdbx_description
1 polymer ?
#
loop_
_entity_poly.entity_id
_entity_poly.type
_entity_poly.pdbx_seq_one_letter_code
_entity_poly.pdbx_strand_id
1 'polypeptide(L)'
;MALQSVGGSPERKRFKTLVCVTDQLQCDRIIRAGKTVAELTDTDLVIINVCTPLRENNPEAMEYLFRVSAEYGGEMTVLYSENFSKAIVNYIKENRVRCVLTGVPQENDRFITRMWKTFTHIRFFMVENNGDTNEVTRGIMRQWESCRA
;
A
#
# COMPACT_ATOMS: atom_id res chain seq x y z
N MET A 1 -29.34 -14.00 -1.13
CA MET A 1 -28.92 -13.74 -0.69
C MET A 1 -28.11 -13.73 -0.31
N ALA A 2 -28.22 -13.72 -0.26
CA ALA A 2 -27.53 -13.57 0.23
C ALA A 2 -26.76 -13.59 0.50
N LEU A 3 -26.79 -13.66 0.16
CA LEU A 3 -26.11 -13.69 0.52
C LEU A 3 -25.43 -13.40 0.81
N GLN A 4 -25.54 -13.40 0.47
CA GLN A 4 -25.01 -13.04 0.88
C GLN A 4 -24.41 -12.82 1.44
N SER A 5 -24.74 -12.87 1.45
CA SER A 5 -24.29 -12.58 2.10
C SER A 5 -23.77 -12.54 2.62
N VAL A 6 -24.11 -12.72 2.39
CA VAL A 6 -23.67 -12.62 2.94
C VAL A 6 -23.03 -12.48 3.58
N GLY A 7 -23.14 -12.79 3.16
CA GLY A 7 -22.34 -12.78 3.88
C GLY A 7 -21.98 -12.10 4.78
N GLY A 8 -22.31 -11.83 5.06
CA GLY A 8 -22.10 -11.08 6.06
C GLY A 8 -21.07 -10.26 6.02
N SER A 9 -20.52 -10.33 5.40
CA SER A 9 -19.44 -9.65 5.51
C SER A 9 -19.47 -8.24 5.29
N PRO A 10 -20.39 -7.61 4.58
CA PRO A 10 -20.30 -6.18 4.37
C PRO A 10 -20.43 -5.40 5.65
N GLU A 11 -21.17 -5.88 6.57
CA GLU A 11 -21.32 -5.16 7.81
C GLU A 11 -20.09 -5.24 8.67
N ARG A 12 -19.18 -6.13 8.39
CA ARG A 12 -18.04 -6.27 9.24
C ARG A 12 -17.10 -5.11 9.17
N LYS A 13 -17.09 -4.33 8.11
CA LYS A 13 -16.18 -3.20 8.01
C LYS A 13 -14.76 -3.64 8.37
N ARG A 14 -14.28 -4.61 7.65
CA ARG A 14 -12.97 -5.16 7.93
C ARG A 14 -11.87 -4.11 7.72
N PHE A 15 -10.83 -4.23 8.52
CA PHE A 15 -9.65 -3.41 8.33
C PHE A 15 -8.89 -3.86 7.11
N LYS A 16 -8.10 -2.96 6.57
CA LYS A 16 -7.40 -3.19 5.30
C LYS A 16 -5.91 -3.04 5.45
N THR A 17 -5.19 -3.83 4.67
CA THR A 17 -3.77 -3.65 4.42
C THR A 17 -3.66 -3.01 3.04
N LEU A 18 -3.10 -1.81 3.01
CA LEU A 18 -2.97 -1.01 1.79
C LEU A 18 -1.57 -1.14 1.23
N VAL A 19 -1.48 -1.56 -0.03
CA VAL A 19 -0.21 -1.65 -0.74
C VAL A 19 -0.17 -0.55 -1.78
N CYS A 20 0.86 0.28 -1.74
CA CYS A 20 1.03 1.38 -2.69
C CYS A 20 2.04 0.95 -3.75
N VAL A 21 1.62 0.96 -5.01
CA VAL A 21 2.47 0.54 -6.12
C VAL A 21 2.55 1.61 -7.19
N THR A 22 3.65 1.59 -7.94
CA THR A 22 3.79 2.36 -9.17
C THR A 22 3.58 1.40 -10.35
N ASP A 23 3.77 1.90 -11.56
CA ASP A 23 3.56 1.09 -12.77
C ASP A 23 4.83 0.33 -13.17
N GLN A 24 5.42 -0.38 -12.23
CA GLN A 24 6.64 -1.16 -12.47
C GLN A 24 6.39 -2.62 -12.13
N LEU A 25 6.92 -3.50 -12.96
CA LEU A 25 6.71 -4.94 -12.78
C LEU A 25 7.21 -5.43 -11.43
N GLN A 26 8.32 -4.89 -10.96
CA GLN A 26 8.89 -5.31 -9.68
C GLN A 26 8.06 -4.91 -8.48
N CYS A 27 7.00 -4.12 -8.67
CA CYS A 27 6.09 -3.83 -7.58
C CYS A 27 5.29 -5.05 -7.14
N ASP A 28 5.35 -6.15 -7.91
CA ASP A 28 4.71 -7.39 -7.50
C ASP A 28 5.25 -7.89 -6.16
N ARG A 29 6.51 -7.61 -5.85
CA ARG A 29 7.08 -8.01 -4.57
C ARG A 29 6.39 -7.32 -3.41
N ILE A 30 5.93 -6.09 -3.63
CA ILE A 30 5.22 -5.35 -2.58
C ILE A 30 3.85 -5.96 -2.34
N ILE A 31 3.21 -6.38 -3.42
CA ILE A 31 1.89 -7.04 -3.33
C ILE A 31 2.02 -8.37 -2.58
N ARG A 32 3.08 -9.14 -2.89
CA ARG A 32 3.31 -10.40 -2.19
C ARG A 32 3.53 -10.18 -0.69
N ALA A 33 4.34 -9.18 -0.35
CA ALA A 33 4.56 -8.84 1.06
C ALA A 33 3.26 -8.40 1.72
N GLY A 34 2.44 -7.64 0.97
CA GLY A 34 1.14 -7.21 1.48
C GLY A 34 0.22 -8.37 1.79
N LYS A 35 0.26 -9.41 0.95
CA LYS A 35 -0.54 -10.61 1.21
C LYS A 35 -0.13 -11.25 2.53
N THR A 36 1.17 -11.36 2.77
CA THR A 36 1.67 -11.93 4.02
C THR A 36 1.22 -11.10 5.22
N VAL A 37 1.36 -9.77 5.14
CA VAL A 37 0.95 -8.89 6.23
C VAL A 37 -0.56 -8.99 6.45
N ALA A 38 -1.33 -9.03 5.36
CA ALA A 38 -2.79 -9.10 5.46
C ALA A 38 -3.21 -10.41 6.17
N GLU A 39 -2.55 -11.50 5.84
CA GLU A 39 -2.85 -12.77 6.50
C GLU A 39 -2.50 -12.76 7.98
N LEU A 40 -1.33 -12.20 8.29
CA LEU A 40 -0.88 -12.14 9.68
C LEU A 40 -1.72 -11.20 10.54
N THR A 41 -2.33 -10.19 9.94
CA THR A 41 -3.12 -9.20 10.67
C THR A 41 -4.62 -9.39 10.49
N ASP A 42 -5.02 -10.38 9.71
CA ASP A 42 -6.43 -10.67 9.44
C ASP A 42 -7.14 -9.46 8.86
N THR A 43 -6.54 -8.88 7.82
CA THR A 43 -7.09 -7.72 7.11
C THR A 43 -7.28 -8.06 5.64
N ASP A 44 -8.04 -7.22 4.94
CA ASP A 44 -8.24 -7.38 3.51
C ASP A 44 -7.14 -6.67 2.75
N LEU A 45 -6.65 -7.30 1.70
CA LEU A 45 -5.57 -6.74 0.88
C LEU A 45 -6.13 -5.81 -0.19
N VAL A 46 -5.63 -4.58 -0.21
CA VAL A 46 -6.03 -3.58 -1.21
C VAL A 46 -4.76 -3.00 -1.81
N ILE A 47 -4.73 -2.89 -3.13
CA ILE A 47 -3.59 -2.32 -3.84
C ILE A 47 -4.02 -1.05 -4.52
N ILE A 48 -3.25 0.03 -4.33
CA ILE A 48 -3.55 1.34 -4.89
C ILE A 48 -2.42 1.79 -5.79
N ASN A 49 -2.78 2.23 -6.98
CA ASN A 49 -1.88 2.96 -7.87
C ASN A 49 -2.46 4.35 -8.08
N VAL A 50 -1.64 5.38 -7.96
CA VAL A 50 -2.08 6.76 -8.21
C VAL A 50 -1.51 7.21 -9.56
N CYS A 51 -2.42 7.52 -10.48
CA CYS A 51 -2.06 8.07 -11.79
C CYS A 51 -2.13 9.58 -11.74
N THR A 52 -1.12 10.22 -12.29
CA THR A 52 -1.14 11.69 -12.41
C THR A 52 -1.39 12.06 -13.86
N PRO A 53 -1.98 13.22 -14.12
CA PRO A 53 -2.24 13.64 -15.51
C PRO A 53 -0.98 13.94 -16.29
N LEU A 54 0.15 14.15 -15.61
CA LEU A 54 1.40 14.51 -16.27
C LEU A 54 2.21 13.32 -16.75
N ARG A 55 1.78 12.10 -16.43
CA ARG A 55 2.55 10.92 -16.75
C ARG A 55 1.61 9.77 -17.07
N GLU A 56 1.88 9.09 -18.17
CA GLU A 56 1.11 7.91 -18.53
C GLU A 56 1.69 6.71 -17.82
N ASN A 57 0.84 5.84 -17.32
CA ASN A 57 1.26 4.58 -16.74
C ASN A 57 1.63 3.61 -17.86
N ASN A 58 2.54 2.71 -17.55
CA ASN A 58 2.90 1.62 -18.43
C ASN A 58 1.76 0.60 -18.44
N PRO A 59 1.04 0.44 -19.57
CA PRO A 59 -0.15 -0.42 -19.58
C PRO A 59 0.18 -1.89 -19.36
N GLU A 60 1.32 -2.36 -19.84
CA GLU A 60 1.70 -3.76 -19.65
C GLU A 60 1.99 -4.06 -18.19
N ALA A 61 2.69 -3.15 -17.52
CA ALA A 61 2.97 -3.32 -16.11
C ALA A 61 1.70 -3.26 -15.29
N MET A 62 0.79 -2.34 -15.64
CA MET A 62 -0.48 -2.22 -14.93
C MET A 62 -1.30 -3.50 -15.06
N GLU A 63 -1.38 -4.06 -16.27
CA GLU A 63 -2.12 -5.30 -16.48
C GLU A 63 -1.53 -6.44 -15.64
N TYR A 64 -0.22 -6.54 -15.62
CA TYR A 64 0.47 -7.54 -14.82
C TYR A 64 0.14 -7.39 -13.33
N LEU A 65 0.19 -6.15 -12.84
CA LEU A 65 -0.06 -5.90 -11.42
C LEU A 65 -1.52 -6.17 -11.05
N PHE A 66 -2.45 -5.90 -11.96
CA PHE A 66 -3.85 -6.27 -11.76
C PHE A 66 -3.98 -7.79 -11.59
N ARG A 67 -3.30 -8.54 -12.45
CA ARG A 67 -3.34 -9.99 -12.39
C ARG A 67 -2.74 -10.52 -11.09
N VAL A 68 -1.59 -9.99 -10.71
CA VAL A 68 -0.91 -10.40 -9.48
C VAL A 68 -1.79 -10.09 -8.28
N SER A 69 -2.40 -8.91 -8.27
CA SER A 69 -3.30 -8.53 -7.18
C SER A 69 -4.43 -9.55 -7.02
N ALA A 70 -5.05 -9.92 -8.12
CA ALA A 70 -6.15 -10.88 -8.09
C ALA A 70 -5.68 -12.26 -7.63
N GLU A 71 -4.49 -12.68 -8.06
CA GLU A 71 -3.93 -13.95 -7.64
C GLU A 71 -3.74 -14.04 -6.13
N TYR A 72 -3.43 -12.92 -5.50
CA TYR A 72 -3.24 -12.89 -4.06
C TYR A 72 -4.50 -12.49 -3.30
N GLY A 73 -5.62 -12.42 -3.99
CA GLY A 73 -6.89 -12.15 -3.34
C GLY A 73 -7.12 -10.70 -3.00
N GLY A 74 -6.35 -9.80 -3.60
CA GLY A 74 -6.49 -8.38 -3.38
C GLY A 74 -7.24 -7.70 -4.51
N GLU A 75 -7.61 -6.46 -4.29
CA GLU A 75 -8.29 -5.65 -5.27
C GLU A 75 -7.40 -4.45 -5.59
N MET A 76 -7.11 -4.26 -6.86
CA MET A 76 -6.30 -3.12 -7.29
C MET A 76 -7.19 -1.99 -7.76
N THR A 77 -6.97 -0.81 -7.21
CA THR A 77 -7.71 0.41 -7.55
C THR A 77 -6.73 1.43 -8.10
N VAL A 78 -7.15 2.12 -9.15
CA VAL A 78 -6.37 3.21 -9.71
C VAL A 78 -7.04 4.52 -9.34
N LEU A 79 -6.29 5.40 -8.70
CA LEU A 79 -6.78 6.73 -8.34
C LEU A 79 -6.11 7.75 -9.25
N TYR A 80 -6.88 8.75 -9.66
CA TYR A 80 -6.37 9.83 -10.50
C TYR A 80 -6.24 11.08 -9.68
N SER A 81 -5.02 11.59 -9.54
CA SER A 81 -4.77 12.77 -8.72
C SER A 81 -3.45 13.41 -9.12
N GLU A 82 -3.40 14.73 -9.03
CA GLU A 82 -2.15 15.44 -9.25
C GLU A 82 -1.24 15.37 -8.03
N ASN A 83 -1.78 14.96 -6.90
CA ASN A 83 -1.03 14.91 -5.65
C ASN A 83 -1.11 13.50 -5.06
N PHE A 84 -0.02 12.76 -5.20
CA PHE A 84 0.05 11.38 -4.73
C PHE A 84 -0.22 11.27 -3.22
N SER A 85 0.47 12.08 -2.44
CA SER A 85 0.34 12.01 -0.98
C SER A 85 -1.07 12.29 -0.53
N LYS A 86 -1.69 13.29 -1.13
CA LYS A 86 -3.05 13.66 -0.76
C LYS A 86 -4.04 12.55 -1.08
N ALA A 87 -3.87 11.91 -2.23
CA ALA A 87 -4.74 10.81 -2.64
C ALA A 87 -4.67 9.66 -1.63
N ILE A 88 -3.45 9.32 -1.21
CA ILE A 88 -3.27 8.23 -0.26
C ILE A 88 -3.81 8.61 1.12
N VAL A 89 -3.54 9.85 1.57
CA VAL A 89 -4.07 10.31 2.86
C VAL A 89 -5.59 10.24 2.88
N ASN A 90 -6.22 10.70 1.81
CA ASN A 90 -7.68 10.67 1.72
C ASN A 90 -8.20 9.24 1.74
N TYR A 91 -7.53 8.34 1.01
CA TYR A 91 -7.94 6.94 1.01
C TYR A 91 -7.87 6.36 2.42
N ILE A 92 -6.77 6.63 3.12
CA ILE A 92 -6.60 6.12 4.48
C ILE A 92 -7.69 6.64 5.40
N LYS A 93 -8.03 7.93 5.29
CA LYS A 93 -9.05 8.52 6.14
C LYS A 93 -10.44 8.00 5.85
N GLU A 94 -10.72 7.63 4.61
CA GLU A 94 -12.04 7.18 4.18
C GLU A 94 -12.23 5.67 4.27
N ASN A 95 -11.17 4.95 4.54
CA ASN A 95 -11.21 3.50 4.61
C ASN A 95 -10.54 3.04 5.89
N ARG A 96 -10.86 1.83 6.31
CA ARG A 96 -10.36 1.33 7.58
C ARG A 96 -8.99 0.69 7.40
N VAL A 97 -8.00 1.52 7.10
CA VAL A 97 -6.63 1.03 6.85
C VAL A 97 -5.91 0.81 8.17
N ARG A 98 -5.33 -0.35 8.34
CA ARG A 98 -4.56 -0.70 9.53
C ARG A 98 -3.07 -0.83 9.23
N CYS A 99 -2.72 -1.28 8.04
CA CYS A 99 -1.33 -1.48 7.62
C CYS A 99 -1.12 -0.86 6.26
N VAL A 100 0.07 -0.30 6.02
CA VAL A 100 0.45 0.28 4.73
C VAL A 100 1.82 -0.24 4.35
N LEU A 101 1.96 -0.72 3.11
CA LEU A 101 3.24 -1.16 2.57
C LEU A 101 3.62 -0.31 1.36
N THR A 102 4.89 0.04 1.28
CA THR A 102 5.46 0.71 0.11
C THR A 102 6.80 0.09 -0.20
N GLY A 103 7.36 0.40 -1.36
CA GLY A 103 8.75 0.11 -1.62
C GLY A 103 9.63 1.04 -0.82
N VAL A 104 10.94 0.83 -0.89
CA VAL A 104 11.88 1.70 -0.19
C VAL A 104 11.85 3.07 -0.86
N PRO A 105 11.67 4.15 -0.09
CA PRO A 105 11.59 5.48 -0.68
C PRO A 105 12.92 5.89 -1.28
N GLN A 106 12.83 6.71 -2.30
CA GLN A 106 14.01 7.26 -2.93
C GLN A 106 14.53 8.44 -2.11
N GLU A 107 15.75 8.84 -2.42
CA GLU A 107 16.34 10.00 -1.80
C GLU A 107 15.42 11.21 -1.95
N ASN A 108 15.25 11.98 -0.93
CA ASN A 108 14.36 13.15 -0.87
C ASN A 108 12.87 12.84 -0.81
N ASP A 109 12.49 11.58 -0.83
CA ASP A 109 11.10 11.21 -0.67
C ASP A 109 10.77 11.17 0.82
N ARG A 110 9.85 12.02 1.24
CA ARG A 110 9.46 12.07 2.64
C ARG A 110 8.06 11.53 2.89
N PHE A 111 7.52 10.85 1.91
CA PHE A 111 6.16 10.37 2.00
C PHE A 111 5.95 9.46 3.21
N ILE A 112 6.78 8.41 3.33
CA ILE A 112 6.59 7.44 4.41
C ILE A 112 6.82 8.08 5.77
N THR A 113 7.78 8.99 5.86
CA THR A 113 8.06 9.69 7.11
C THR A 113 6.87 10.51 7.57
N ARG A 114 6.28 11.28 6.64
CA ARG A 114 5.12 12.10 6.97
C ARG A 114 3.92 11.25 7.35
N MET A 115 3.71 10.16 6.62
CA MET A 115 2.58 9.28 6.90
C MET A 115 2.74 8.62 8.26
N TRP A 116 3.95 8.16 8.56
CA TRP A 116 4.23 7.51 9.85
C TRP A 116 3.99 8.45 11.01
N LYS A 117 4.37 9.73 10.86
CA LYS A 117 4.15 10.72 11.90
C LYS A 117 2.69 11.13 12.03
N THR A 118 1.95 11.12 10.93
CA THR A 118 0.55 11.54 10.91
C THR A 118 -0.38 10.48 11.47
N PHE A 119 -0.16 9.22 11.09
CA PHE A 119 -1.07 8.13 11.46
C PHE A 119 -0.41 7.22 12.47
N THR A 120 -0.56 7.55 13.75
CA THR A 120 0.15 6.84 14.82
C THR A 120 -0.42 5.46 15.10
N HIS A 121 -1.65 5.19 14.63
CA HIS A 121 -2.31 3.89 14.86
C HIS A 121 -2.19 2.95 13.67
N ILE A 122 -1.47 3.34 12.63
CA ILE A 122 -1.27 2.53 11.44
C ILE A 122 0.16 2.00 11.43
N ARG A 123 0.31 0.72 11.05
CA ARG A 123 1.62 0.12 10.94
C ARG A 123 2.12 0.28 9.51
N PHE A 124 3.33 0.76 9.34
CA PHE A 124 3.94 1.02 8.04
C PHE A 124 5.09 0.07 7.82
N PHE A 125 5.18 -0.44 6.59
CA PHE A 125 6.23 -1.40 6.20
C PHE A 125 6.88 -0.95 4.93
N MET A 126 8.19 -1.19 4.81
CA MET A 126 8.94 -0.96 3.58
C MET A 126 9.40 -2.31 3.03
N VAL A 127 9.26 -2.49 1.72
CA VAL A 127 9.64 -3.71 1.04
C VAL A 127 10.84 -3.43 0.16
N GLU A 128 11.95 -4.10 0.44
CA GLU A 128 13.18 -3.87 -0.29
C GLU A 128 13.17 -4.60 -1.63
N ASN A 129 14.15 -4.29 -2.47
CA ASN A 129 14.20 -4.85 -3.81
C ASN A 129 14.30 -6.38 -3.81
N ASN A 130 14.89 -6.94 -2.78
CA ASN A 130 15.01 -8.40 -2.64
C ASN A 130 13.77 -9.03 -2.00
N GLY A 131 12.77 -8.23 -1.66
CA GLY A 131 11.52 -8.71 -1.05
C GLY A 131 11.50 -8.67 0.45
N ASP A 132 12.60 -8.33 1.11
CA ASP A 132 12.61 -8.23 2.57
C ASP A 132 11.67 -7.11 3.01
N THR A 133 10.89 -7.40 4.03
CA THR A 133 9.89 -6.48 4.54
C THR A 133 10.24 -6.06 5.95
N ASN A 134 10.32 -4.77 6.17
CA ASN A 134 10.70 -4.20 7.46
C ASN A 134 9.62 -3.26 7.96
N GLU A 135 9.19 -3.45 9.18
CA GLU A 135 8.23 -2.52 9.78
C GLU A 135 8.96 -1.24 10.16
N VAL A 136 8.32 -0.11 9.87
CA VAL A 136 8.90 1.20 10.20
C VAL A 136 8.74 1.44 11.69
N THR A 137 9.88 1.56 12.39
CA THR A 137 9.91 1.82 13.82
C THR A 137 10.65 3.12 14.06
N ARG A 138 10.60 3.60 15.29
CA ARG A 138 11.32 4.82 15.64
C ARG A 138 12.82 4.68 15.39
N GLY A 139 13.38 3.52 15.69
CA GLY A 139 14.80 3.28 15.46
C GLY A 139 15.16 3.31 13.99
N ILE A 140 14.34 2.66 13.16
CA ILE A 140 14.55 2.64 11.72
C ILE A 140 14.44 4.05 11.16
N MET A 141 13.47 4.83 11.61
CA MET A 141 13.29 6.20 11.13
C MET A 141 14.48 7.08 11.48
N ARG A 142 15.01 6.94 12.67
CA ARG A 142 16.20 7.73 13.06
C ARG A 142 17.40 7.36 12.22
N GLN A 143 17.61 6.07 12.00
CA GLN A 143 18.73 5.61 11.21
C GLN A 143 18.62 6.12 9.77
N TRP A 144 17.42 6.08 9.24
CA TRP A 144 17.15 6.51 7.88
C TRP A 144 17.37 8.02 7.72
N GLU A 145 16.86 8.81 8.65
CA GLU A 145 17.05 10.26 8.62
C GLU A 145 18.53 10.62 8.75
N SER A 146 19.26 9.88 9.54
CA SER A 146 20.69 10.11 9.71
C SER A 146 21.46 9.85 8.42
N CYS A 147 21.09 8.79 7.69
CA CYS A 147 21.73 8.49 6.42
C CYS A 147 21.42 9.53 5.35
N ARG A 148 20.34 10.26 5.50
CA ARG A 148 19.91 11.25 4.51
C ARG A 148 20.40 12.65 4.85
N ALA A 149 20.96 12.81 6.00
CA ALA A 149 21.50 14.10 6.42
C ALA A 149 22.86 14.42 5.74
#